data_f1caab6900ca9cd96492937679ee0075
#
_entry.id   f1caab6900ca9cd96492937679ee0075
#
_cell.length_a   1.000
_cell.length_b   1.000
_cell.length_c   1.000
_cell.angle_alpha   90.00
_cell.angle_beta   90.00
_cell.angle_gamma   90.00
#
_symmetry.space_group_name_H-M   'P 1'
#
loop_
_entity.id
_entity.type
_entity.pdbx_description
1 polymer ?
#
loop_
_entity_poly.entity_id
_entity_poly.type
_entity_poly.pdbx_seq_one_letter_code
_entity_poly.pdbx_strand_id
1 'polypeptide(L)'
;AEKSIDTPFGNITTGSYGGERTVFYDHRPLLFGDDVITAEENIHYALLQRKSYEKVMLISGGLTRHLEELLKHDIRELVYLEPDPGIIAAGGARDTVCGTMKVTVVSSDPISFMRNDGETWDAVLQLIPPPSTLSVTRFYTAEYFRLVREHLSADGIFMCTPMPYYNYAPESYRKGFSPLYNALADVFRH
;
A
#
# COMPACT_ATOMS: atom_id res chain seq x y z
N ALA A 1 -0.61 -23.59 -14.07
CA ALA A 1 -0.77 -24.36 -12.83
C ALA A 1 -0.91 -23.38 -11.68
N GLU A 2 -1.93 -23.53 -10.88
CA GLU A 2 -2.09 -22.75 -9.65
C GLU A 2 -1.13 -23.29 -8.59
N LYS A 3 -0.48 -22.38 -7.90
CA LYS A 3 0.38 -22.68 -6.76
C LYS A 3 -0.14 -21.90 -5.56
N SER A 4 -0.41 -22.60 -4.46
CA SER A 4 -0.82 -22.01 -3.19
C SER A 4 0.30 -22.20 -2.16
N ILE A 5 0.58 -21.13 -1.39
CA ILE A 5 1.60 -21.10 -0.36
C ILE A 5 1.00 -20.40 0.88
N ASP A 6 1.08 -21.07 2.01
CA ASP A 6 0.75 -20.45 3.30
C ASP A 6 1.98 -19.74 3.86
N THR A 7 1.79 -18.50 4.27
CA THR A 7 2.78 -17.70 4.98
C THR A 7 2.30 -17.41 6.41
N PRO A 8 3.14 -16.93 7.31
CA PRO A 8 2.69 -16.49 8.64
C PRO A 8 1.65 -15.34 8.59
N PHE A 9 1.49 -14.68 7.45
CA PHE A 9 0.63 -13.51 7.28
C PHE A 9 -0.68 -13.85 6.57
N GLY A 10 -0.70 -14.88 5.70
CA GLY A 10 -1.88 -15.28 4.94
C GLY A 10 -1.57 -16.30 3.85
N ASN A 11 -2.56 -16.63 3.04
CA ASN A 11 -2.43 -17.55 1.91
C ASN A 11 -2.18 -16.78 0.62
N ILE A 12 -1.13 -17.16 -0.11
CA ILE A 12 -0.80 -16.63 -1.42
C ILE A 12 -1.10 -17.68 -2.48
N THR A 13 -2.03 -17.39 -3.36
CA THR A 13 -2.33 -18.25 -4.52
C THR A 13 -1.88 -17.54 -5.81
N THR A 14 -1.07 -18.22 -6.61
CA THR A 14 -0.60 -17.73 -7.90
C THR A 14 -1.16 -18.56 -9.03
N GLY A 15 -1.65 -17.89 -10.06
CA GLY A 15 -2.20 -18.52 -11.25
C GLY A 15 -1.91 -17.72 -12.50
N SER A 16 -2.58 -18.09 -13.60
CA SER A 16 -2.58 -17.33 -14.85
C SER A 16 -4.01 -17.26 -15.37
N TYR A 17 -4.40 -16.06 -15.75
CA TYR A 17 -5.67 -15.81 -16.42
C TYR A 17 -5.42 -14.99 -17.68
N GLY A 18 -5.91 -15.45 -18.83
CA GLY A 18 -5.67 -14.78 -20.12
C GLY A 18 -4.20 -14.69 -20.55
N GLY A 19 -3.32 -15.54 -19.99
CA GLY A 19 -1.86 -15.46 -20.20
C GLY A 19 -1.12 -14.57 -19.21
N GLU A 20 -1.85 -13.73 -18.46
CA GLU A 20 -1.31 -12.82 -17.45
C GLU A 20 -1.18 -13.50 -16.08
N ARG A 21 -0.12 -13.13 -15.36
CA ARG A 21 0.10 -13.64 -14.01
C ARG A 21 -0.89 -13.00 -13.04
N THR A 22 -1.52 -13.86 -12.23
CA THR A 22 -2.48 -13.46 -11.22
C THR A 22 -1.98 -13.88 -9.85
N VAL A 23 -2.04 -12.99 -8.87
CA VAL A 23 -1.72 -13.28 -7.47
C VAL A 23 -2.92 -12.91 -6.60
N PHE A 24 -3.37 -13.85 -5.79
CA PHE A 24 -4.39 -13.66 -4.77
C PHE A 24 -3.74 -13.74 -3.39
N TYR A 25 -4.19 -12.91 -2.49
CA TYR A 25 -3.83 -12.92 -1.08
C TYR A 25 -5.09 -13.06 -0.24
N ASP A 26 -5.20 -14.12 0.55
CA ASP A 26 -6.40 -14.50 1.28
C ASP A 26 -7.67 -14.43 0.40
N HIS A 27 -7.59 -15.05 -0.78
CA HIS A 27 -8.66 -15.10 -1.79
C HIS A 27 -9.05 -13.73 -2.39
N ARG A 28 -8.31 -12.66 -2.10
CA ARG A 28 -8.52 -11.34 -2.71
C ARG A 28 -7.46 -11.10 -3.80
N PRO A 29 -7.84 -10.53 -4.94
CA PRO A 29 -6.89 -10.23 -5.98
C PRO A 29 -5.90 -9.17 -5.50
N LEU A 30 -4.60 -9.52 -5.54
CA LEU A 30 -3.48 -8.62 -5.22
C LEU A 30 -2.82 -8.09 -6.51
N LEU A 31 -2.61 -8.98 -7.48
CA LEU A 31 -2.09 -8.67 -8.81
C LEU A 31 -3.04 -9.28 -9.82
N PHE A 32 -3.62 -8.43 -10.67
CA PHE A 32 -4.47 -8.83 -11.78
C PHE A 32 -3.97 -8.08 -13.01
N GLY A 33 -3.58 -8.75 -14.07
CA GLY A 33 -2.87 -8.17 -15.22
C GLY A 33 -3.54 -6.93 -15.84
N ASP A 34 -4.86 -6.91 -15.91
CA ASP A 34 -5.62 -5.88 -16.63
C ASP A 34 -6.26 -4.81 -15.72
N ASP A 35 -6.00 -4.83 -14.41
CA ASP A 35 -6.64 -3.88 -13.49
C ASP A 35 -5.89 -2.54 -13.41
N VAL A 36 -5.78 -1.88 -14.55
CA VAL A 36 -5.16 -0.56 -14.68
C VAL A 36 -5.92 0.48 -13.87
N ILE A 37 -7.25 0.43 -13.87
CA ILE A 37 -8.09 1.42 -13.16
C ILE A 37 -7.75 1.45 -11.67
N THR A 38 -7.69 0.30 -11.01
CA THR A 38 -7.34 0.26 -9.58
C THR A 38 -5.90 0.75 -9.34
N ALA A 39 -4.97 0.45 -10.25
CA ALA A 39 -3.60 0.95 -10.13
C ALA A 39 -3.55 2.47 -10.26
N GLU A 40 -4.26 3.05 -11.22
CA GLU A 40 -4.39 4.49 -11.41
C GLU A 40 -5.01 5.16 -10.18
N GLU A 41 -6.12 4.64 -9.66
CA GLU A 41 -6.79 5.19 -8.48
C GLU A 41 -5.90 5.14 -7.24
N ASN A 42 -5.19 4.05 -7.02
CA ASN A 42 -4.28 3.87 -5.89
C ASN A 42 -3.10 4.85 -5.89
N ILE A 43 -2.69 5.35 -7.03
CA ILE A 43 -1.50 6.19 -7.17
C ILE A 43 -1.87 7.64 -7.42
N HIS A 44 -2.73 7.90 -8.41
CA HIS A 44 -2.93 9.28 -8.88
C HIS A 44 -3.75 10.13 -7.92
N TYR A 45 -4.74 9.59 -7.19
CA TYR A 45 -5.51 10.40 -6.25
C TYR A 45 -4.64 11.05 -5.16
N ALA A 46 -3.57 10.37 -4.75
CA ALA A 46 -2.61 10.93 -3.82
C ALA A 46 -1.56 11.81 -4.54
N LEU A 47 -0.90 11.26 -5.55
CA LEU A 47 0.27 11.90 -6.11
C LEU A 47 -0.02 13.08 -7.05
N LEU A 48 -1.25 13.29 -7.51
CA LEU A 48 -1.62 14.49 -8.26
C LEU A 48 -1.74 15.76 -7.39
N GLN A 49 -1.65 15.64 -6.07
CA GLN A 49 -1.71 16.79 -5.17
C GLN A 49 -0.41 17.60 -5.10
N ARG A 50 0.72 17.04 -5.56
CA ARG A 50 2.01 17.71 -5.66
C ARG A 50 2.62 17.52 -7.03
N LYS A 51 3.58 18.40 -7.40
CA LYS A 51 4.28 18.32 -8.70
C LYS A 51 5.43 17.35 -8.71
N SER A 52 6.09 17.13 -7.56
CA SER A 52 7.28 16.27 -7.46
C SER A 52 7.41 15.69 -6.07
N TYR A 53 8.12 14.58 -5.98
CA TYR A 53 8.36 13.83 -4.76
C TYR A 53 9.83 13.39 -4.70
N GLU A 54 10.53 13.74 -3.63
CA GLU A 54 11.88 13.21 -3.40
C GLU A 54 11.78 11.74 -2.97
N LYS A 55 10.96 11.45 -1.95
CA LYS A 55 10.84 10.14 -1.33
C LYS A 55 9.38 9.70 -1.20
N VAL A 56 9.06 8.55 -1.77
CA VAL A 56 7.75 7.91 -1.67
C VAL A 56 7.88 6.52 -1.05
N MET A 57 7.02 6.20 -0.11
CA MET A 57 6.87 4.85 0.45
C MET A 57 5.57 4.23 -0.05
N LEU A 58 5.65 3.08 -0.70
CA LEU A 58 4.51 2.23 -1.04
C LEU A 58 4.48 1.05 -0.09
N ILE A 59 3.42 0.92 0.70
CA ILE A 59 3.24 -0.16 1.66
C ILE A 59 2.25 -1.17 1.13
N SER A 60 2.73 -2.38 0.82
CA SER A 60 1.95 -3.50 0.27
C SER A 60 1.28 -3.22 -1.08
N GLY A 61 0.30 -3.99 -1.48
CA GLY A 61 -0.47 -3.81 -2.72
C GLY A 61 0.18 -4.34 -3.98
N GLY A 62 1.44 -4.80 -3.92
CA GLY A 62 2.19 -5.33 -5.07
C GLY A 62 2.87 -4.24 -5.91
N LEU A 63 4.20 -4.17 -5.86
CA LEU A 63 4.98 -3.15 -6.57
C LEU A 63 4.77 -3.21 -8.09
N THR A 64 4.88 -4.39 -8.68
CA THR A 64 4.87 -4.56 -10.16
C THR A 64 3.58 -4.06 -10.79
N ARG A 65 2.47 -4.15 -10.08
CA ARG A 65 1.17 -3.63 -10.52
C ARG A 65 1.13 -2.11 -10.60
N HIS A 66 1.83 -1.41 -9.68
CA HIS A 66 1.75 0.02 -9.51
C HIS A 66 2.92 0.77 -10.14
N LEU A 67 3.97 0.04 -10.56
CA LEU A 67 5.23 0.66 -10.98
C LEU A 67 5.07 1.56 -12.19
N GLU A 68 4.27 1.15 -13.18
CA GLU A 68 4.03 1.95 -14.39
C GLU A 68 3.32 3.27 -14.05
N GLU A 69 2.39 3.26 -13.10
CA GLU A 69 1.67 4.45 -12.66
C GLU A 69 2.56 5.37 -11.82
N LEU A 70 3.42 4.80 -10.97
CA LEU A 70 4.40 5.56 -10.19
C LEU A 70 5.43 6.27 -11.09
N LEU A 71 5.83 5.64 -12.20
CA LEU A 71 6.76 6.22 -13.18
C LEU A 71 6.22 7.44 -13.93
N LYS A 72 4.90 7.67 -13.91
CA LYS A 72 4.27 8.87 -14.49
C LYS A 72 4.46 10.12 -13.60
N HIS A 73 4.97 9.95 -12.36
CA HIS A 73 5.24 11.03 -11.41
C HIS A 73 6.73 11.28 -11.29
N ASP A 74 7.09 12.52 -10.94
CA ASP A 74 8.49 12.92 -10.69
C ASP A 74 8.90 12.48 -9.27
N ILE A 75 9.26 11.19 -9.16
CA ILE A 75 9.71 10.54 -7.92
C ILE A 75 11.20 10.21 -8.07
N ARG A 76 12.02 10.53 -7.06
CA ARG A 76 13.44 10.20 -7.05
C ARG A 76 13.72 8.87 -6.35
N GLU A 77 13.14 8.67 -5.18
CA GLU A 77 13.30 7.46 -4.39
C GLU A 77 11.93 6.84 -4.06
N LEU A 78 11.79 5.57 -4.38
CA LEU A 78 10.65 4.75 -4.02
C LEU A 78 11.11 3.60 -3.12
N VAL A 79 10.53 3.51 -1.93
CA VAL A 79 10.66 2.31 -1.10
C VAL A 79 9.34 1.53 -1.17
N TYR A 80 9.42 0.31 -1.66
CA TYR A 80 8.33 -0.65 -1.56
C TYR A 80 8.53 -1.51 -0.31
N LEU A 81 7.66 -1.33 0.65
CA LEU A 81 7.68 -2.00 1.94
C LEU A 81 6.59 -3.08 1.99
N GLU A 82 6.99 -4.34 2.13
CA GLU A 82 6.07 -5.46 2.15
C GLU A 82 6.33 -6.36 3.36
N PRO A 83 5.36 -6.49 4.27
CA PRO A 83 5.51 -7.36 5.44
C PRO A 83 5.69 -8.84 5.09
N ASP A 84 5.04 -9.31 4.03
CA ASP A 84 5.08 -10.70 3.63
C ASP A 84 6.09 -10.94 2.49
N PRO A 85 7.26 -11.57 2.78
CA PRO A 85 8.25 -11.88 1.75
C PRO A 85 7.71 -12.80 0.66
N GLY A 86 6.65 -13.56 0.94
CA GLY A 86 5.98 -14.40 -0.05
C GLY A 86 5.30 -13.57 -1.14
N ILE A 87 4.76 -12.41 -0.80
CA ILE A 87 4.18 -11.46 -1.77
C ILE A 87 5.26 -10.87 -2.66
N ILE A 88 6.43 -10.51 -2.10
CA ILE A 88 7.59 -10.03 -2.87
C ILE A 88 7.99 -11.09 -3.90
N ALA A 89 8.16 -12.34 -3.46
CA ALA A 89 8.55 -13.44 -4.32
C ALA A 89 7.48 -13.75 -5.38
N ALA A 90 6.20 -13.76 -4.99
CA ALA A 90 5.07 -14.01 -5.89
C ALA A 90 4.91 -12.88 -6.92
N GLY A 91 5.06 -11.63 -6.52
CA GLY A 91 4.96 -10.45 -7.37
C GLY A 91 6.19 -10.18 -8.23
N GLY A 92 7.34 -10.79 -7.91
CA GLY A 92 8.61 -10.55 -8.61
C GLY A 92 9.21 -9.17 -8.34
N ALA A 93 8.83 -8.52 -7.22
CA ALA A 93 9.37 -7.23 -6.83
C ALA A 93 10.86 -7.36 -6.45
N ARG A 94 11.67 -6.40 -6.88
CA ARG A 94 13.12 -6.35 -6.62
C ARG A 94 13.64 -4.93 -6.73
N ASP A 95 14.79 -4.69 -6.13
CA ASP A 95 15.53 -3.44 -6.29
C ASP A 95 15.80 -3.17 -7.76
N THR A 96 15.58 -1.97 -8.18
CA THR A 96 15.79 -1.55 -9.57
C THR A 96 16.00 -0.04 -9.68
N VAL A 97 16.39 0.41 -10.86
CA VAL A 97 16.42 1.82 -11.23
C VAL A 97 15.60 1.98 -12.50
N CYS A 98 14.59 2.82 -12.45
CA CYS A 98 13.69 3.10 -13.57
C CYS A 98 13.76 4.58 -13.93
N GLY A 99 14.46 4.90 -15.02
CA GLY A 99 14.76 6.29 -15.35
C GLY A 99 15.61 6.97 -14.26
N THR A 100 15.08 8.01 -13.64
CA THR A 100 15.73 8.71 -12.51
C THR A 100 15.30 8.17 -11.13
N MET A 101 14.25 7.34 -11.07
CA MET A 101 13.71 6.81 -9.83
C MET A 101 14.50 5.58 -9.37
N LYS A 102 15.03 5.64 -8.17
CA LYS A 102 15.62 4.49 -7.47
C LYS A 102 14.52 3.75 -6.72
N VAL A 103 14.37 2.45 -6.96
CA VAL A 103 13.40 1.58 -6.29
C VAL A 103 14.13 0.63 -5.36
N THR A 104 13.76 0.63 -4.09
CA THR A 104 14.28 -0.30 -3.08
C THR A 104 13.13 -1.14 -2.54
N VAL A 105 13.32 -2.46 -2.50
CA VAL A 105 12.32 -3.41 -1.98
C VAL A 105 12.74 -3.88 -0.59
N VAL A 106 11.90 -3.67 0.39
CA VAL A 106 12.18 -4.00 1.78
C VAL A 106 11.12 -4.95 2.32
N SER A 107 11.55 -6.11 2.81
CA SER A 107 10.67 -7.02 3.56
C SER A 107 10.76 -6.68 5.04
N SER A 108 9.79 -5.94 5.55
CA SER A 108 9.73 -5.56 6.96
C SER A 108 8.31 -5.17 7.37
N ASP A 109 8.05 -5.28 8.66
CA ASP A 109 6.85 -4.71 9.26
C ASP A 109 6.89 -3.17 9.20
N PRO A 110 5.84 -2.50 8.69
CA PRO A 110 5.82 -1.05 8.55
C PRO A 110 6.06 -0.27 9.84
N ILE A 111 5.53 -0.74 10.96
CA ILE A 111 5.73 -0.08 12.27
C ILE A 111 7.18 -0.19 12.70
N SER A 112 7.76 -1.38 12.54
CA SER A 112 9.16 -1.62 12.89
C SER A 112 10.10 -0.87 11.97
N PHE A 113 9.79 -0.81 10.67
CA PHE A 113 10.58 -0.07 9.69
C PHE A 113 10.62 1.41 10.05
N MET A 114 9.46 2.08 10.16
CA MET A 114 9.40 3.50 10.47
C MET A 114 10.08 3.86 11.79
N ARG A 115 9.91 3.06 12.85
CA ARG A 115 10.59 3.30 14.13
C ARG A 115 12.10 3.28 14.07
N ASN A 116 12.68 2.59 13.10
CA ASN A 116 14.13 2.43 12.95
C ASN A 116 14.72 3.28 11.81
N ASP A 117 13.89 3.82 10.93
CA ASP A 117 14.33 4.47 9.70
C ASP A 117 14.80 5.93 9.95
N GLY A 118 14.09 6.69 10.75
CA GLY A 118 14.40 8.09 11.03
C GLY A 118 14.27 9.04 9.81
N GLU A 119 13.84 8.54 8.65
CA GLU A 119 13.66 9.30 7.42
C GLU A 119 12.27 9.94 7.36
N THR A 120 12.13 10.99 6.54
CA THR A 120 10.85 11.61 6.23
C THR A 120 10.47 11.36 4.77
N TRP A 121 9.17 11.21 4.53
CA TRP A 121 8.57 10.83 3.26
C TRP A 121 7.65 11.93 2.74
N ASP A 122 7.70 12.20 1.44
CA ASP A 122 6.77 13.14 0.80
C ASP A 122 5.40 12.51 0.54
N ALA A 123 5.37 11.20 0.37
CA ALA A 123 4.13 10.46 0.35
C ALA A 123 4.30 9.06 0.96
N VAL A 124 3.30 8.62 1.70
CA VAL A 124 3.14 7.26 2.16
C VAL A 124 1.82 6.72 1.61
N LEU A 125 1.93 5.76 0.69
CA LEU A 125 0.80 5.11 0.04
C LEU A 125 0.59 3.73 0.65
N GLN A 126 -0.42 3.60 1.51
CA GLN A 126 -0.72 2.35 2.19
C GLN A 126 -1.81 1.58 1.45
N LEU A 127 -1.44 0.46 0.84
CA LEU A 127 -2.33 -0.47 0.15
C LEU A 127 -2.53 -1.79 0.92
N ILE A 128 -2.29 -1.75 2.23
CA ILE A 128 -2.64 -2.86 3.11
C ILE A 128 -4.16 -3.08 3.03
N PRO A 129 -4.65 -4.33 2.90
CA PRO A 129 -6.08 -4.62 2.84
C PRO A 129 -6.86 -4.03 4.04
N PRO A 130 -8.16 -3.77 3.90
CA PRO A 130 -9.01 -3.31 4.99
C PRO A 130 -8.91 -4.21 6.22
N PRO A 131 -9.07 -3.66 7.45
CA PRO A 131 -8.90 -4.38 8.70
C PRO A 131 -9.93 -5.51 8.84
N SER A 132 -9.49 -6.74 8.53
CA SER A 132 -10.29 -7.97 8.64
C SER A 132 -9.79 -8.92 9.74
N THR A 133 -8.56 -8.72 10.20
CA THR A 133 -7.91 -9.50 11.26
C THR A 133 -7.19 -8.57 12.23
N LEU A 134 -6.88 -9.05 13.44
CA LEU A 134 -6.12 -8.27 14.42
C LEU A 134 -4.73 -7.88 13.91
N SER A 135 -4.10 -8.74 13.12
CA SER A 135 -2.78 -8.48 12.53
C SER A 135 -2.80 -7.31 11.54
N VAL A 136 -3.91 -7.11 10.83
CA VAL A 136 -4.09 -6.00 9.90
C VAL A 136 -4.61 -4.76 10.59
N THR A 137 -5.49 -4.91 11.60
CA THR A 137 -6.12 -3.79 12.32
C THR A 137 -5.08 -2.84 12.95
N ARG A 138 -3.91 -3.33 13.34
CA ARG A 138 -2.83 -2.50 13.91
C ARG A 138 -2.33 -1.38 12.99
N PHE A 139 -2.52 -1.52 11.67
CA PHE A 139 -2.17 -0.50 10.66
C PHE A 139 -3.28 0.53 10.43
N TYR A 140 -4.34 0.45 11.24
CA TYR A 140 -5.51 1.33 11.17
C TYR A 140 -5.86 1.93 12.53
N THR A 141 -4.86 2.11 13.39
CA THR A 141 -5.00 2.70 14.72
C THR A 141 -4.47 4.14 14.75
N ALA A 142 -4.95 4.93 15.71
CA ALA A 142 -4.46 6.30 15.88
C ALA A 142 -2.95 6.35 16.18
N GLU A 143 -2.42 5.35 16.89
CA GLU A 143 -0.99 5.23 17.18
C GLU A 143 -0.16 5.04 15.91
N TYR A 144 -0.64 4.17 15.02
CA TYR A 144 0.02 3.96 13.73
C TYR A 144 -0.06 5.21 12.85
N PHE A 145 -1.20 5.87 12.80
CA PHE A 145 -1.37 7.10 12.02
C PHE A 145 -0.49 8.24 12.54
N ARG A 146 -0.28 8.36 13.87
CA ARG A 146 0.69 9.31 14.44
C ARG A 146 2.10 8.96 14.01
N LEU A 147 2.48 7.68 14.04
CA LEU A 147 3.79 7.22 13.58
C LEU A 147 4.02 7.60 12.10
N VAL A 148 3.03 7.36 11.24
CA VAL A 148 3.10 7.81 9.83
C VAL A 148 3.26 9.32 9.75
N ARG A 149 2.46 10.09 10.52
CA ARG A 149 2.51 11.56 10.52
C ARG A 149 3.87 12.11 10.95
N GLU A 150 4.51 11.47 11.90
CA GLU A 150 5.87 11.83 12.37
C GLU A 150 6.94 11.62 11.29
N HIS A 151 6.70 10.71 10.35
CA HIS A 151 7.60 10.39 9.23
C HIS A 151 7.18 11.06 7.91
N LEU A 152 6.19 11.92 7.90
CA LEU A 152 5.84 12.72 6.73
C LEU A 152 6.58 14.07 6.75
N SER A 153 7.01 14.53 5.58
CA SER A 153 7.46 15.91 5.38
C SER A 153 6.31 16.90 5.71
N ALA A 154 6.63 18.19 5.84
CA ALA A 154 5.68 19.19 6.31
C ALA A 154 4.37 19.24 5.49
N ASP A 155 4.48 19.06 4.19
CA ASP A 155 3.38 18.97 3.23
C ASP A 155 3.23 17.56 2.64
N GLY A 156 3.69 16.55 3.40
CA GLY A 156 3.63 15.14 3.02
C GLY A 156 2.21 14.60 2.98
N ILE A 157 2.00 13.62 2.12
CA ILE A 157 0.69 13.02 1.85
C ILE A 157 0.64 11.61 2.41
N PHE A 158 -0.42 11.31 3.15
CA PHE A 158 -0.77 9.95 3.53
C PHE A 158 -2.03 9.51 2.80
N MET A 159 -1.97 8.37 2.13
CA MET A 159 -3.12 7.73 1.51
C MET A 159 -3.25 6.30 2.03
N CYS A 160 -4.45 5.91 2.37
CA CYS A 160 -4.82 4.53 2.66
C CYS A 160 -6.20 4.22 2.08
N THR A 161 -6.45 2.93 1.82
CA THR A 161 -7.71 2.42 1.26
C THR A 161 -8.45 1.57 2.30
N PRO A 162 -8.98 2.17 3.38
CA PRO A 162 -9.56 1.41 4.49
C PRO A 162 -10.89 0.76 4.15
N MET A 163 -11.54 1.19 3.09
CA MET A 163 -12.89 0.74 2.71
C MET A 163 -12.98 0.49 1.21
N PRO A 164 -13.66 -0.59 0.78
CA PRO A 164 -14.08 -0.69 -0.60
C PRO A 164 -15.08 0.43 -0.92
N TYR A 165 -15.02 0.98 -2.14
CA TYR A 165 -15.95 2.00 -2.60
C TYR A 165 -17.37 1.44 -2.72
N TYR A 166 -18.29 2.06 -1.99
CA TYR A 166 -19.72 1.84 -2.18
C TYR A 166 -20.43 3.18 -2.35
N ASN A 167 -21.25 3.29 -3.38
CA ASN A 167 -22.16 4.45 -3.54
C ASN A 167 -23.17 4.56 -2.39
N TYR A 168 -23.37 3.47 -1.67
CA TYR A 168 -24.21 3.40 -0.47
C TYR A 168 -23.54 2.52 0.59
N ALA A 169 -23.27 3.08 1.75
CA ALA A 169 -22.76 2.34 2.90
C ALA A 169 -23.89 2.05 3.89
N PRO A 170 -24.25 0.77 4.12
CA PRO A 170 -25.22 0.38 5.15
C PRO A 170 -24.80 0.94 6.53
N GLU A 171 -25.79 1.14 7.42
CA GLU A 171 -25.53 1.72 8.75
C GLU A 171 -24.53 0.88 9.57
N SER A 172 -24.63 -0.46 9.49
CA SER A 172 -23.68 -1.36 10.13
C SER A 172 -22.25 -1.15 9.67
N TYR A 173 -22.09 -0.88 8.39
CA TYR A 173 -20.79 -0.60 7.77
C TYR A 173 -20.23 0.74 8.25
N ARG A 174 -21.06 1.80 8.24
CA ARG A 174 -20.69 3.12 8.75
C ARG A 174 -20.28 3.05 10.22
N LYS A 175 -21.01 2.35 11.06
CA LYS A 175 -20.66 2.14 12.48
C LYS A 175 -19.32 1.41 12.66
N GLY A 176 -19.03 0.41 11.83
CA GLY A 176 -17.78 -0.34 11.88
C GLY A 176 -16.56 0.49 11.48
N PHE A 177 -16.72 1.44 10.54
CA PHE A 177 -15.61 2.27 10.03
C PHE A 177 -15.47 3.64 10.68
N SER A 178 -16.50 4.11 11.43
CA SER A 178 -16.43 5.39 12.12
C SER A 178 -15.21 5.54 13.05
N PRO A 179 -14.82 4.54 13.85
CA PRO A 179 -13.62 4.64 14.69
C PRO A 179 -12.34 4.87 13.90
N LEU A 180 -12.22 4.22 12.74
CA LEU A 180 -11.07 4.38 11.86
C LEU A 180 -11.03 5.79 11.23
N TYR A 181 -12.17 6.26 10.72
CA TYR A 181 -12.27 7.61 10.19
C TYR A 181 -11.94 8.67 11.25
N ASN A 182 -12.46 8.51 12.46
CA ASN A 182 -12.17 9.41 13.57
C ASN A 182 -10.68 9.39 13.93
N ALA A 183 -10.05 8.21 13.96
CA ALA A 183 -8.61 8.07 14.22
C ALA A 183 -7.77 8.80 13.16
N LEU A 184 -8.15 8.69 11.88
CA LEU A 184 -7.51 9.45 10.80
C LEU A 184 -7.72 10.95 10.97
N ALA A 185 -8.96 11.39 11.17
CA ALA A 185 -9.29 12.79 11.31
C ALA A 185 -8.64 13.45 12.53
N ASP A 186 -8.41 12.71 13.62
CA ASP A 186 -7.72 13.18 14.80
C ASP A 186 -6.23 13.44 14.58
N VAL A 187 -5.61 12.70 13.65
CA VAL A 187 -4.17 12.81 13.36
C VAL A 187 -3.89 13.75 12.19
N PHE A 188 -4.71 13.68 11.14
CA PHE A 188 -4.55 14.44 9.89
C PHE A 188 -5.61 15.56 9.78
N ARG A 189 -5.73 16.38 10.82
CA ARG A 189 -6.55 17.60 10.76
C ARG A 189 -5.88 18.61 9.84
N HIS A 190 -6.65 19.16 8.95
CA HIS A 190 -6.29 20.33 8.12
C HIS A 190 -6.44 21.62 8.90
#